data_4dc4ba467fd60b5b2fd64f1e3af302aa
#
_entry.id   4dc4ba467fd60b5b2fd64f1e3af302aa
#
_cell.length_a   1.000
_cell.length_b   1.000
_cell.length_c   1.000
_cell.angle_alpha   90.00
_cell.angle_beta   90.00
_cell.angle_gamma   90.00
#
_symmetry.space_group_name_H-M   'P 1'
#
loop_
_entity.id
_entity.type
_entity.pdbx_description
1 polymer ?
#
loop_
_entity_poly.entity_id
_entity_poly.type
_entity_poly.pdbx_seq_one_letter_code
_entity_poly.pdbx_strand_id
1 'polypeptide(L)'
;MIKNIWNMIEVYCGNNHKEDQKLEIQNGMYQIFYACPKYHIENRNPEERACNNRISMDDYEYMVSTISKLLEDAEMDNSPINLKNYKWTKKNIEYIITEHTNEKIKVYMRNKVAIKK
;
A
#
# COMPACT_ATOMS: atom_id res chain seq x y z
N MET A 1 -22.22 -6.98 5.43
CA MET A 1 -21.19 -6.50 6.36
C MET A 1 -19.80 -6.81 5.81
N ILE A 2 -18.93 -5.85 5.89
CA ILE A 2 -17.57 -6.05 5.41
C ILE A 2 -16.79 -6.85 6.46
N LYS A 3 -16.17 -7.91 6.01
CA LYS A 3 -15.36 -8.72 6.88
C LYS A 3 -14.08 -7.97 7.23
N ASN A 4 -13.16 -8.64 7.88
CA ASN A 4 -11.89 -8.03 8.25
C ASN A 4 -11.16 -7.54 7.00
N ILE A 5 -11.33 -6.27 6.69
CA ILE A 5 -10.79 -5.67 5.47
C ILE A 5 -9.27 -5.78 5.44
N TRP A 6 -8.61 -5.77 6.60
CA TRP A 6 -7.17 -5.89 6.66
C TRP A 6 -6.67 -7.20 6.05
N ASN A 7 -7.44 -8.26 6.22
CA ASN A 7 -7.07 -9.56 5.68
C ASN A 7 -7.28 -9.65 4.17
N MET A 8 -8.10 -8.77 3.62
CA MET A 8 -8.36 -8.75 2.18
C MET A 8 -7.33 -7.94 1.41
N ILE A 9 -6.75 -6.94 2.05
CA ILE A 9 -5.87 -6.01 1.35
C ILE A 9 -4.44 -6.54 1.33
N GLU A 10 -3.88 -6.66 0.12
CA GLU A 10 -2.49 -7.01 -0.08
C GLU A 10 -1.81 -5.83 -0.75
N VAL A 11 -0.78 -5.30 -0.12
CA VAL A 11 -0.11 -4.09 -0.60
C VAL A 11 1.28 -4.44 -1.12
N TYR A 12 1.54 -3.98 -2.32
CA TYR A 12 2.78 -4.27 -3.01
C TYR A 12 3.52 -2.99 -3.36
N CYS A 13 4.82 -3.11 -3.54
CA CYS A 13 5.65 -1.99 -3.97
C CYS A 13 5.35 -1.66 -5.43
N GLY A 14 5.09 -0.38 -5.70
CA GLY A 14 4.77 0.10 -7.04
C GLY A 14 5.97 0.45 -7.90
N ASN A 15 7.17 0.08 -7.49
CA ASN A 15 8.42 0.43 -8.19
C ASN A 15 8.85 -0.64 -9.18
N ASN A 16 7.99 -1.11 -10.03
CA ASN A 16 8.34 -1.97 -11.18
C ASN A 16 9.41 -3.02 -10.91
N HIS A 17 9.25 -3.79 -9.86
CA HIS A 17 10.14 -4.92 -9.63
C HIS A 17 9.83 -6.03 -10.61
N LYS A 18 10.84 -6.82 -10.94
CA LYS A 18 10.66 -7.95 -11.84
C LYS A 18 9.62 -8.91 -11.29
N GLU A 19 9.63 -9.11 -9.97
CA GLU A 19 8.62 -9.91 -9.28
C GLU A 19 7.96 -9.04 -8.23
N ASP A 20 6.66 -9.19 -8.03
CA ASP A 20 5.94 -8.39 -7.05
C ASP A 20 6.57 -8.51 -5.68
N GLN A 21 6.74 -7.36 -5.03
CA GLN A 21 7.31 -7.30 -3.68
C GLN A 21 6.22 -6.82 -2.73
N LYS A 22 5.70 -7.73 -1.92
CA LYS A 22 4.68 -7.40 -0.94
C LYS A 22 5.32 -6.64 0.22
N LEU A 23 4.72 -5.52 0.61
CA LEU A 23 5.26 -4.71 1.70
C LEU A 23 5.27 -5.51 3.00
N GLU A 24 6.29 -5.28 3.79
CA GLU A 24 6.44 -5.95 5.07
C GLU A 24 6.73 -4.93 6.15
N ILE A 25 6.44 -5.29 7.39
CA ILE A 25 6.71 -4.44 8.54
C ILE A 25 8.20 -4.49 8.83
N GLN A 26 8.80 -3.31 9.00
CA GLN A 26 10.20 -3.19 9.40
C GLN A 26 10.29 -2.26 10.59
N ASN A 27 11.25 -2.54 11.47
CA ASN A 27 11.46 -1.75 12.68
C ASN A 27 12.52 -0.70 12.43
N GLY A 28 12.09 0.57 12.40
CA GLY A 28 13.02 1.67 12.28
C GLY A 28 13.58 2.06 13.65
N MET A 29 14.48 3.02 13.64
CA MET A 29 15.07 3.50 14.88
C MET A 29 14.04 4.17 15.79
N TYR A 30 13.09 4.87 15.21
CA TYR A 30 12.11 5.63 15.97
C TYR A 30 10.70 5.10 15.84
N GLN A 31 10.42 4.32 14.84
CA GLN A 31 9.06 3.84 14.61
C GLN A 31 9.05 2.62 13.70
N ILE A 32 7.94 1.92 13.75
CA ILE A 32 7.68 0.78 12.87
C ILE A 32 7.03 1.32 11.60
N PHE A 33 7.37 0.76 10.45
CA PHE A 33 6.77 1.18 9.18
C PHE A 33 6.67 -0.02 8.24
N TYR A 34 5.94 0.17 7.15
CA TYR A 34 5.87 -0.82 6.08
C TYR A 34 6.84 -0.44 4.97
N ALA A 35 7.53 -1.42 4.41
CA ALA A 35 8.49 -1.16 3.36
C ALA A 35 8.58 -2.33 2.40
N CYS A 36 9.07 -2.03 1.19
CA CYS A 36 9.41 -3.06 0.22
C CYS A 36 10.49 -3.98 0.84
N PRO A 37 10.41 -5.30 0.63
CA PRO A 37 11.45 -6.20 1.14
C PRO A 37 12.86 -5.83 0.66
N LYS A 38 12.96 -5.08 -0.43
CA LYS A 38 14.26 -4.61 -0.94
C LYS A 38 14.79 -3.39 -0.21
N TYR A 39 14.10 -2.91 0.80
CA TYR A 39 14.48 -1.69 1.53
C TYR A 39 15.57 -1.93 2.53
N HIS A 40 16.04 -2.94 2.93
CA HIS A 40 17.14 -3.25 3.85
C HIS A 40 17.48 -2.08 4.77
N ILE A 41 16.78 -1.98 5.88
CA ILE A 41 16.90 -0.85 6.79
C ILE A 41 18.32 -0.71 7.39
N GLU A 42 19.06 -1.80 7.50
CA GLU A 42 20.42 -1.75 8.02
C GLU A 42 21.39 -1.06 7.07
N ASN A 43 21.02 -0.91 5.82
CA ASN A 43 21.86 -0.20 4.84
C ASN A 43 21.50 1.28 4.88
N ARG A 44 22.37 2.08 5.47
CA ARG A 44 22.12 3.51 5.69
C ARG A 44 22.31 4.35 4.46
N ASN A 45 22.99 3.84 3.45
CA ASN A 45 23.22 4.59 2.22
C ASN A 45 22.05 4.31 1.27
N PRO A 46 21.16 5.31 1.04
CA PRO A 46 20.00 5.08 0.17
C PRO A 46 20.37 4.64 -1.24
N GLU A 47 21.56 5.02 -1.71
CA GLU A 47 21.97 4.64 -3.07
C GLU A 47 22.34 3.17 -3.17
N GLU A 48 22.65 2.54 -2.05
CA GLU A 48 22.98 1.13 -2.04
C GLU A 48 21.78 0.24 -1.79
N ARG A 49 20.65 0.82 -1.48
CA ARG A 49 19.43 0.05 -1.29
C ARG A 49 18.83 -0.31 -2.64
N ALA A 50 18.34 -1.53 -2.74
CA ALA A 50 17.65 -1.94 -3.96
C ALA A 50 16.34 -1.19 -4.17
N CYS A 51 15.69 -0.75 -3.08
CA CYS A 51 14.46 0.01 -3.15
C CYS A 51 14.29 0.85 -1.88
N ASN A 52 13.81 2.08 -2.03
CA ASN A 52 13.57 2.96 -0.88
C ASN A 52 12.08 3.17 -0.60
N ASN A 53 11.21 2.38 -1.19
CA ASN A 53 9.77 2.57 -1.04
C ASN A 53 9.32 2.13 0.34
N ARG A 54 8.66 3.05 1.07
CA ARG A 54 8.15 2.76 2.40
C ARG A 54 6.98 3.66 2.71
N ILE A 55 6.20 3.29 3.73
CA ILE A 55 5.02 4.04 4.14
C ILE A 55 4.86 3.90 5.64
N SER A 56 4.53 5.01 6.31
CA SER A 56 4.32 5.00 7.75
C SER A 56 3.09 4.17 8.11
N MET A 57 3.01 3.75 9.38
CA MET A 57 1.82 3.02 9.85
C MET A 57 0.56 3.87 9.68
N ASP A 58 0.66 5.17 9.98
CA ASP A 58 -0.49 6.06 9.84
C ASP A 58 -0.97 6.13 8.40
N ASP A 59 -0.06 6.22 7.46
CA ASP A 59 -0.45 6.28 6.05
C ASP A 59 -0.99 4.95 5.56
N TYR A 60 -0.48 3.86 6.09
CA TYR A 60 -1.01 2.54 5.78
C TYR A 60 -2.45 2.41 6.27
N GLU A 61 -2.70 2.85 7.50
CA GLU A 61 -4.05 2.82 8.06
C GLU A 61 -4.99 3.73 7.29
N TYR A 62 -4.50 4.89 6.86
CA TYR A 62 -5.29 5.78 6.02
C TYR A 62 -5.71 5.07 4.72
N MET A 63 -4.80 4.36 4.10
CA MET A 63 -5.09 3.64 2.87
C MET A 63 -6.17 2.58 3.09
N VAL A 64 -6.05 1.81 4.16
CA VAL A 64 -7.05 0.80 4.49
C VAL A 64 -8.39 1.44 4.75
N SER A 65 -8.41 2.55 5.48
CA SER A 65 -9.65 3.27 5.78
C SER A 65 -10.31 3.81 4.53
N THR A 66 -9.52 4.30 3.59
CA THR A 66 -10.06 4.82 2.34
C THR A 66 -10.76 3.72 1.55
N ILE A 67 -10.12 2.57 1.44
CA ILE A 67 -10.71 1.44 0.72
C ILE A 67 -11.97 0.95 1.43
N SER A 68 -11.91 0.87 2.76
CA SER A 68 -13.03 0.42 3.55
C SER A 68 -14.24 1.33 3.35
N LYS A 69 -14.01 2.66 3.34
CA LYS A 69 -15.09 3.61 3.15
C LYS A 69 -15.73 3.50 1.77
N LEU A 70 -14.91 3.28 0.75
CA LEU A 70 -15.44 3.10 -0.60
C LEU A 70 -16.36 1.88 -0.66
N LEU A 71 -15.97 0.81 -0.03
CA LEU A 71 -16.78 -0.41 -0.01
C LEU A 71 -18.05 -0.22 0.79
N GLU A 72 -17.98 0.47 1.93
CA GLU A 72 -19.14 0.72 2.76
C GLU A 72 -20.16 1.61 2.05
N ASP A 73 -19.68 2.65 1.39
CA ASP A 73 -20.58 3.55 0.66
C ASP A 73 -21.31 2.81 -0.45
N ALA A 74 -20.64 1.94 -1.16
CA ALA A 74 -21.26 1.15 -2.21
C ALA A 74 -22.29 0.18 -1.63
N GLU A 75 -22.00 -0.42 -0.49
CA GLU A 75 -22.92 -1.34 0.17
C GLU A 75 -24.20 -0.61 0.60
N MET A 76 -24.04 0.59 1.16
CA MET A 76 -25.20 1.38 1.59
C MET A 76 -26.09 1.78 0.43
N ASP A 77 -25.50 2.03 -0.72
CA ASP A 77 -26.23 2.44 -1.91
C ASP A 77 -26.74 1.25 -2.72
N ASN A 78 -26.48 0.03 -2.27
CA ASN A 78 -26.80 -1.18 -3.02
C ASN A 78 -26.19 -1.13 -4.42
N SER A 79 -25.06 -0.48 -4.57
CA SER A 79 -24.40 -0.34 -5.85
C SER A 79 -23.24 -1.31 -5.95
N PRO A 80 -23.21 -2.18 -6.94
CA PRO A 80 -22.04 -3.02 -7.13
C PRO A 80 -20.84 -2.13 -7.44
N ILE A 81 -19.70 -2.47 -6.85
CA ILE A 81 -18.50 -1.68 -7.06
C ILE A 81 -17.34 -2.60 -7.37
N ASN A 82 -16.53 -2.20 -8.33
CA ASN A 82 -15.29 -2.88 -8.63
C ASN A 82 -14.19 -1.82 -8.59
N LEU A 83 -13.27 -1.98 -7.64
CA LEU A 83 -12.22 -0.99 -7.44
C LEU A 83 -11.01 -1.20 -8.34
N LYS A 84 -11.04 -2.21 -9.21
CA LYS A 84 -9.92 -2.45 -10.12
C LYS A 84 -9.65 -1.19 -10.95
N ASN A 85 -8.38 -0.81 -11.00
CA ASN A 85 -7.90 0.38 -11.70
C ASN A 85 -8.23 1.70 -11.00
N TYR A 86 -8.76 1.63 -9.77
CA TYR A 86 -8.98 2.84 -8.99
C TYR A 86 -7.63 3.39 -8.53
N LYS A 87 -7.39 4.65 -8.78
CA LYS A 87 -6.14 5.32 -8.42
C LYS A 87 -6.43 6.54 -7.58
N TRP A 88 -5.56 6.82 -6.64
CA TRP A 88 -5.62 8.09 -5.93
C TRP A 88 -4.25 8.42 -5.37
N THR A 89 -4.10 9.68 -4.98
CA THR A 89 -2.85 10.18 -4.43
C THR A 89 -3.16 10.96 -3.17
N LYS A 90 -2.34 10.79 -2.15
CA LYS A 90 -2.39 11.63 -0.97
C LYS A 90 -0.97 12.02 -0.62
N LYS A 91 -0.72 13.33 -0.50
CA LYS A 91 0.63 13.84 -0.30
C LYS A 91 1.51 13.36 -1.47
N ASN A 92 2.58 12.66 -1.18
CA ASN A 92 3.48 12.18 -2.20
C ASN A 92 3.35 10.68 -2.45
N ILE A 93 2.26 10.09 -1.99
CA ILE A 93 2.06 8.66 -2.11
C ILE A 93 0.98 8.38 -3.13
N GLU A 94 1.31 7.54 -4.09
CA GLU A 94 0.38 7.10 -5.13
C GLU A 94 -0.10 5.70 -4.81
N TYR A 95 -1.39 5.47 -5.02
CA TYR A 95 -2.00 4.15 -4.81
C TYR A 95 -2.77 3.76 -6.07
N ILE A 96 -2.67 2.49 -6.43
CA ILE A 96 -3.51 1.95 -7.50
C ILE A 96 -3.96 0.54 -7.11
N ILE A 97 -5.26 0.32 -7.25
CA ILE A 97 -5.83 -1.01 -7.01
C ILE A 97 -5.83 -1.75 -8.34
N THR A 98 -5.16 -2.88 -8.38
CA THR A 98 -5.02 -3.64 -9.62
C THR A 98 -5.90 -4.88 -9.66
N GLU A 99 -6.40 -5.31 -8.50
CA GLU A 99 -7.26 -6.48 -8.44
C GLU A 99 -8.27 -6.32 -7.31
N HIS A 100 -9.53 -6.66 -7.58
CA HIS A 100 -10.58 -6.60 -6.58
C HIS A 100 -11.49 -7.80 -6.78
N THR A 101 -11.45 -8.74 -5.85
CA THR A 101 -12.30 -9.92 -5.85
C THR A 101 -13.04 -9.99 -4.51
N ASN A 102 -13.86 -11.01 -4.34
CA ASN A 102 -14.55 -11.20 -3.05
C ASN A 102 -13.59 -11.52 -1.90
N GLU A 103 -12.38 -11.92 -2.24
CA GLU A 103 -11.44 -12.39 -1.22
C GLU A 103 -10.20 -11.52 -1.11
N LYS A 104 -9.92 -10.69 -2.11
CA LYS A 104 -8.65 -10.00 -2.16
C LYS A 104 -8.76 -8.66 -2.88
N ILE A 105 -8.08 -7.66 -2.32
CA ILE A 105 -7.89 -6.36 -2.96
C ILE A 105 -6.38 -6.14 -3.02
N LYS A 106 -5.86 -6.03 -4.24
CA LYS A 106 -4.42 -5.89 -4.45
C LYS A 106 -4.10 -4.44 -4.79
N VAL A 107 -3.24 -3.83 -3.98
CA VAL A 107 -2.89 -2.41 -4.10
C VAL A 107 -1.39 -2.29 -4.34
N TYR A 108 -1.01 -1.45 -5.31
CA TYR A 108 0.39 -1.05 -5.46
C TYR A 108 0.54 0.36 -4.93
N MET A 109 1.57 0.58 -4.14
CA MET A 109 1.82 1.85 -3.49
C MET A 109 3.23 2.32 -3.84
N ARG A 110 3.35 3.63 -4.11
CA ARG A 110 4.64 4.23 -4.41
C ARG A 110 4.77 5.54 -3.68
N ASN A 111 5.75 5.63 -2.79
CA ASN A 111 6.01 6.85 -2.02
C ASN A 111 7.12 7.63 -2.72
N LYS A 112 6.75 8.70 -3.41
CA LYS A 112 7.69 9.45 -4.22
C LYS A 112 8.78 10.12 -3.39
N VAL A 113 8.45 10.53 -2.17
CA VAL A 113 9.45 11.15 -1.30
C VAL A 113 10.51 10.15 -0.89
N ALA A 114 10.08 8.91 -0.59
CA ALA A 114 11.00 7.90 -0.09
C ALA A 114 12.02 7.46 -1.14
N ILE A 115 11.64 7.52 -2.42
CA ILE A 115 12.53 7.07 -3.50
C ILE A 115 13.29 8.21 -4.15
N LYS A 116 12.92 9.44 -3.84
CA LYS A 116 13.61 10.61 -4.38
C LYS A 116 14.87 10.86 -3.58
N LYS A 117 15.93 11.17 -4.26
CA LYS A 117 17.21 11.45 -3.61
C LYS A 117 17.39 12.92 -3.33
#